data_e2e4273b78ada0ebc92344aa581615a8
#
_entry.id   e2e4273b78ada0ebc92344aa581615a8
#
_cell.length_a   1.000
_cell.length_b   1.000
_cell.length_c   1.000
_cell.angle_alpha   90.00
_cell.angle_beta   90.00
_cell.angle_gamma   90.00
#
_symmetry.space_group_name_H-M   'P 1'
#
loop_
_entity.id
_entity.type
_entity.pdbx_description
1 polymer ?
#
loop_
_entity_poly.entity_id
_entity_poly.type
_entity_poly.pdbx_seq_one_letter_code
_entity_poly.pdbx_strand_id
1 'polypeptide(L)'
;YNEMRGVINKTCQDEKGYYIRGFSGGKKIGSSESEGSKIFVNAQSWAILSGVAEKERIPDLLAAIDKYTETELGCMVNFPAYERYNPEVGRISFQVPGTYENGAVYCHATGFKINADTMLGRGNEALEDIRKILPDSAANPAGKSGALPYALTSSYCTNPDVYGKAGRPWLTGTQSWLMRCVTEGLLGIKKAYGGFELKPSFPDEWDYAECKIKRKGTEYIFKIRRTGRSAVTVNGAASGSFVPFSDSTEMN
;
A
#
# COMPACT_ATOMS: atom_id res chain seq x y z
N TYR A 1 23.21 0.52 -3.75
CA TYR A 1 21.91 1.17 -3.71
C TYR A 1 21.92 2.50 -4.49
N ASN A 2 22.81 3.43 -4.18
CA ASN A 2 22.85 4.76 -4.78
C ASN A 2 23.04 4.74 -6.31
N GLU A 3 23.92 3.89 -6.82
CA GLU A 3 24.11 3.69 -8.25
C GLU A 3 22.82 3.21 -8.93
N MET A 4 22.20 2.15 -8.40
CA MET A 4 20.94 1.62 -8.93
C MET A 4 19.82 2.66 -8.87
N ARG A 5 19.70 3.40 -7.78
CA ARG A 5 18.75 4.50 -7.64
C ARG A 5 18.95 5.55 -8.74
N GLY A 6 20.20 5.93 -9.01
CA GLY A 6 20.52 6.88 -10.08
C GLY A 6 20.15 6.35 -11.47
N VAL A 7 20.42 5.07 -11.76
CA VAL A 7 20.03 4.44 -13.03
C VAL A 7 18.52 4.40 -13.19
N ILE A 8 17.77 3.95 -12.16
CA ILE A 8 16.31 3.89 -12.22
C ILE A 8 15.71 5.28 -12.46
N ASN A 9 16.17 6.30 -11.74
CA ASN A 9 15.68 7.68 -11.93
C ASN A 9 16.01 8.24 -13.31
N LYS A 10 17.12 7.81 -13.91
CA LYS A 10 17.50 8.24 -15.25
C LYS A 10 16.74 7.52 -16.37
N THR A 11 16.43 6.22 -16.20
CA THR A 11 15.97 5.37 -17.30
C THR A 11 14.52 4.90 -17.18
N CYS A 12 13.96 4.85 -15.96
CA CYS A 12 12.64 4.29 -15.71
C CYS A 12 11.55 5.33 -15.42
N GLN A 13 11.79 6.58 -15.76
CA GLN A 13 10.78 7.64 -15.62
C GLN A 13 10.03 7.84 -16.93
N ASP A 14 8.73 8.08 -16.80
CA ASP A 14 7.86 8.52 -17.87
C ASP A 14 7.77 10.05 -17.89
N GLU A 15 7.51 10.63 -19.07
CA GLU A 15 7.32 12.08 -19.24
C GLU A 15 6.11 12.63 -18.46
N LYS A 16 5.16 11.77 -18.07
CA LYS A 16 3.99 12.12 -17.28
C LYS A 16 4.24 12.12 -15.76
N GLY A 17 5.50 12.00 -15.33
CA GLY A 17 5.91 12.15 -13.92
C GLY A 17 5.85 10.90 -13.07
N TYR A 18 5.63 9.72 -13.64
CA TYR A 18 5.59 8.44 -12.92
C TYR A 18 6.66 7.46 -13.41
N TYR A 19 6.85 6.34 -12.70
CA TYR A 19 7.81 5.29 -13.07
C TYR A 19 7.16 4.27 -13.99
N ILE A 20 7.88 3.87 -15.03
CA ILE A 20 7.48 2.76 -15.89
C ILE A 20 7.56 1.43 -15.13
N ARG A 21 6.84 0.43 -15.60
CA ARG A 21 6.87 -0.93 -15.01
C ARG A 21 8.19 -1.66 -15.25
N GLY A 22 8.76 -1.47 -16.44
CA GLY A 22 9.99 -2.13 -16.86
C GLY A 22 10.23 -2.08 -18.36
N PHE A 23 11.08 -2.97 -18.83
CA PHE A 23 11.42 -3.12 -20.24
C PHE A 23 11.21 -4.56 -20.69
N SER A 24 10.75 -4.76 -21.92
CA SER A 24 10.72 -6.03 -22.61
C SER A 24 11.05 -5.80 -24.09
N GLY A 25 11.96 -6.59 -24.65
CA GLY A 25 12.38 -6.43 -26.05
C GLY A 25 12.89 -5.03 -26.41
N GLY A 26 13.46 -4.29 -25.47
CA GLY A 26 13.89 -2.90 -25.64
C GLY A 26 12.78 -1.85 -25.58
N LYS A 27 11.51 -2.27 -25.44
CA LYS A 27 10.35 -1.37 -25.30
C LYS A 27 10.02 -1.12 -23.83
N LYS A 28 9.54 0.09 -23.52
CA LYS A 28 9.01 0.43 -22.20
C LYS A 28 7.65 -0.22 -21.98
N ILE A 29 7.44 -0.81 -20.81
CA ILE A 29 6.15 -1.34 -20.34
C ILE A 29 5.64 -0.45 -19.22
N GLY A 30 4.37 -0.06 -19.27
CA GLY A 30 3.77 0.82 -18.28
C GLY A 30 4.25 2.27 -18.43
N SER A 31 4.37 2.75 -19.65
CA SER A 31 4.66 4.13 -20.00
C SER A 31 3.50 4.75 -20.74
N SER A 32 3.46 6.09 -20.83
CA SER A 32 2.48 6.84 -21.62
C SER A 32 2.44 6.43 -23.10
N GLU A 33 3.56 5.92 -23.61
CA GLU A 33 3.72 5.44 -25.00
C GLU A 33 3.27 3.97 -25.19
N SER A 34 2.98 3.23 -24.11
CA SER A 34 2.59 1.81 -24.20
C SER A 34 1.25 1.66 -24.89
N GLU A 35 1.10 0.65 -25.75
CA GLU A 35 -0.16 0.32 -26.44
C GLU A 35 -1.24 -0.17 -25.46
N GLY A 36 -0.84 -0.81 -24.36
CA GLY A 36 -1.75 -1.30 -23.32
C GLY A 36 -1.68 -0.45 -22.05
N SER A 37 -1.44 -1.08 -20.93
CA SER A 37 -1.32 -0.40 -19.64
C SER A 37 -0.21 0.64 -19.64
N LYS A 38 -0.58 1.85 -19.29
CA LYS A 38 0.32 3.02 -19.28
C LYS A 38 0.94 3.28 -17.92
N ILE A 39 0.25 2.92 -16.85
CA ILE A 39 0.72 3.08 -15.49
C ILE A 39 0.43 1.84 -14.66
N PHE A 40 1.34 1.49 -13.75
CA PHE A 40 1.19 0.41 -12.77
C PHE A 40 1.39 0.98 -11.37
N VAL A 41 0.41 0.78 -10.47
CA VAL A 41 0.49 1.28 -9.09
C VAL A 41 1.67 0.69 -8.32
N ASN A 42 2.03 -0.56 -8.59
CA ASN A 42 3.16 -1.22 -7.94
C ASN A 42 4.49 -0.51 -8.20
N ALA A 43 4.73 -0.04 -9.42
CA ALA A 43 5.96 0.68 -9.73
C ALA A 43 6.07 1.96 -8.90
N GLN A 44 4.97 2.67 -8.73
CA GLN A 44 4.90 3.92 -7.98
C GLN A 44 5.08 3.69 -6.48
N SER A 45 4.28 2.77 -5.93
CA SER A 45 4.34 2.43 -4.50
C SER A 45 5.73 1.97 -4.07
N TRP A 46 6.35 1.09 -4.86
CA TRP A 46 7.68 0.59 -4.54
C TRP A 46 8.80 1.61 -4.79
N ALA A 47 8.64 2.56 -5.71
CA ALA A 47 9.57 3.68 -5.85
C ALA A 47 9.61 4.55 -4.57
N ILE A 48 8.45 4.75 -3.93
CA ILE A 48 8.34 5.45 -2.65
C ILE A 48 8.92 4.58 -1.52
N LEU A 49 8.43 3.35 -1.36
CA LEU A 49 8.78 2.46 -0.25
C LEU A 49 10.28 2.13 -0.19
N SER A 50 10.90 2.00 -1.35
CA SER A 50 12.34 1.74 -1.46
C SER A 50 13.21 2.99 -1.33
N GLY A 51 12.62 4.19 -1.33
CA GLY A 51 13.34 5.46 -1.36
C GLY A 51 14.01 5.77 -2.71
N VAL A 52 13.64 5.07 -3.77
CA VAL A 52 14.10 5.36 -5.14
C VAL A 52 13.52 6.68 -5.62
N ALA A 53 12.24 6.93 -5.35
CA ALA A 53 11.58 8.18 -5.73
C ALA A 53 12.29 9.40 -5.13
N GLU A 54 12.59 10.37 -5.99
CA GLU A 54 13.09 11.68 -5.57
C GLU A 54 11.96 12.47 -4.92
N LYS A 55 12.26 13.17 -3.83
CA LYS A 55 11.24 13.88 -3.03
C LYS A 55 10.43 14.87 -3.85
N GLU A 56 11.09 15.54 -4.77
CA GLU A 56 10.52 16.56 -5.64
C GLU A 56 9.49 15.98 -6.62
N ARG A 57 9.60 14.68 -6.94
CA ARG A 57 8.71 13.96 -7.86
C ARG A 57 7.53 13.28 -7.20
N ILE A 58 7.57 13.13 -5.88
CA ILE A 58 6.48 12.44 -5.14
C ILE A 58 5.11 13.08 -5.40
N PRO A 59 4.94 14.40 -5.42
CA PRO A 59 3.63 15.00 -5.72
C PRO A 59 3.08 14.61 -7.10
N ASP A 60 3.92 14.66 -8.15
CA ASP A 60 3.49 14.30 -9.51
C ASP A 60 3.15 12.82 -9.63
N LEU A 61 3.92 11.97 -8.95
CA LEU A 61 3.71 10.54 -8.88
C LEU A 61 2.38 10.20 -8.19
N LEU A 62 2.07 10.83 -7.06
CA LEU A 62 0.79 10.67 -6.38
C LEU A 62 -0.37 11.17 -7.23
N ALA A 63 -0.24 12.35 -7.85
CA ALA A 63 -1.24 12.89 -8.76
C ALA A 63 -1.51 11.96 -9.96
N ALA A 64 -0.49 11.28 -10.48
CA ALA A 64 -0.66 10.30 -11.54
C ALA A 64 -1.41 9.04 -11.06
N ILE A 65 -1.10 8.53 -9.86
CA ILE A 65 -1.85 7.43 -9.24
C ILE A 65 -3.33 7.81 -9.11
N ASP A 66 -3.62 8.94 -8.48
CA ASP A 66 -4.99 9.41 -8.22
C ASP A 66 -5.76 9.60 -9.52
N LYS A 67 -5.11 10.21 -10.54
CA LYS A 67 -5.75 10.48 -11.82
C LYS A 67 -6.07 9.24 -12.64
N TYR A 68 -5.19 8.25 -12.64
CA TYR A 68 -5.29 7.14 -13.60
C TYR A 68 -5.79 5.84 -12.97
N THR A 69 -5.55 5.62 -11.68
CA THR A 69 -5.81 4.31 -11.07
C THR A 69 -6.85 4.33 -9.97
N GLU A 70 -7.19 5.50 -9.40
CA GLU A 70 -8.10 5.60 -8.28
C GLU A 70 -9.55 5.33 -8.71
N THR A 71 -10.28 4.53 -7.90
CA THR A 71 -11.69 4.22 -8.05
C THR A 71 -12.42 4.24 -6.70
N GLU A 72 -13.75 4.14 -6.71
CA GLU A 72 -14.54 3.94 -5.49
C GLU A 72 -14.28 2.59 -4.79
N LEU A 73 -13.70 1.62 -5.51
CA LEU A 73 -13.36 0.29 -4.99
C LEU A 73 -11.93 0.21 -4.45
N GLY A 74 -11.13 1.25 -4.64
CA GLY A 74 -9.71 1.33 -4.39
C GLY A 74 -8.89 1.52 -5.66
N CYS A 75 -7.60 1.30 -5.58
CA CYS A 75 -6.65 1.61 -6.64
C CYS A 75 -6.50 0.44 -7.63
N MET A 76 -6.76 0.68 -8.93
CA MET A 76 -6.49 -0.32 -9.98
C MET A 76 -4.99 -0.62 -10.04
N VAL A 77 -4.64 -1.90 -10.22
CA VAL A 77 -3.23 -2.32 -10.28
C VAL A 77 -2.50 -1.74 -11.48
N ASN A 78 -3.21 -1.54 -12.59
CA ASN A 78 -2.70 -0.92 -13.82
C ASN A 78 -3.84 -0.30 -14.61
N PHE A 79 -3.53 0.71 -15.42
CA PHE A 79 -4.51 1.43 -16.27
C PHE A 79 -3.89 1.90 -17.60
N PRO A 80 -4.66 1.83 -18.72
CA PRO A 80 -5.88 1.01 -18.86
C PRO A 80 -5.58 -0.49 -18.78
N ALA A 81 -6.60 -1.32 -18.66
CA ALA A 81 -6.43 -2.77 -18.77
C ALA A 81 -5.93 -3.15 -20.19
N TYR A 82 -5.23 -4.28 -20.30
CA TYR A 82 -4.88 -4.84 -21.61
C TYR A 82 -6.12 -5.46 -22.24
N GLU A 83 -6.48 -4.98 -23.42
CA GLU A 83 -7.62 -5.48 -24.20
C GLU A 83 -7.28 -6.75 -25.00
N ARG A 84 -5.99 -6.98 -25.26
CA ARG A 84 -5.49 -8.10 -26.07
C ARG A 84 -4.25 -8.70 -25.44
N TYR A 85 -4.04 -9.99 -25.72
CA TYR A 85 -2.82 -10.66 -25.32
C TYR A 85 -1.60 -9.98 -25.96
N ASN A 86 -0.64 -9.63 -25.12
CA ASN A 86 0.66 -9.08 -25.49
C ASN A 86 1.76 -10.04 -24.99
N PRO A 87 2.48 -10.73 -25.89
CA PRO A 87 3.51 -11.69 -25.50
C PRO A 87 4.69 -11.04 -24.76
N GLU A 88 4.95 -9.73 -24.96
CA GLU A 88 6.00 -9.01 -24.26
C GLU A 88 5.64 -8.77 -22.78
N VAL A 89 4.38 -8.73 -22.44
CA VAL A 89 3.83 -8.58 -21.08
C VAL A 89 3.51 -9.94 -20.46
N GLY A 90 3.07 -10.89 -21.29
CA GLY A 90 2.74 -12.24 -20.88
C GLY A 90 1.40 -12.36 -20.15
N ARG A 91 1.38 -13.17 -19.08
CA ARG A 91 0.15 -13.63 -18.40
C ARG A 91 -0.83 -12.51 -17.99
N ILE A 92 -0.36 -11.35 -17.58
CA ILE A 92 -1.24 -10.25 -17.16
C ILE A 92 -2.18 -9.87 -18.30
N SER A 93 -1.66 -9.72 -19.53
CA SER A 93 -2.44 -9.34 -20.71
C SER A 93 -3.35 -10.44 -21.24
N PHE A 94 -3.24 -11.67 -20.74
CA PHE A 94 -4.12 -12.79 -21.09
C PHE A 94 -5.40 -12.81 -20.23
N GLN A 95 -5.40 -12.14 -19.08
CA GLN A 95 -6.57 -12.06 -18.23
C GLN A 95 -7.64 -11.15 -18.84
N VAL A 96 -8.90 -11.44 -18.54
CA VAL A 96 -10.02 -10.60 -18.98
C VAL A 96 -9.81 -9.16 -18.45
N PRO A 97 -9.98 -8.14 -19.31
CA PRO A 97 -9.83 -6.75 -18.90
C PRO A 97 -10.69 -6.41 -17.67
N GLY A 98 -10.11 -5.70 -16.71
CA GLY A 98 -10.77 -5.34 -15.46
C GLY A 98 -10.88 -6.48 -14.44
N THR A 99 -10.14 -7.58 -14.62
CA THR A 99 -10.12 -8.69 -13.66
C THR A 99 -8.69 -8.97 -13.16
N TYR A 100 -8.57 -9.46 -11.93
CA TYR A 100 -7.29 -9.84 -11.30
C TYR A 100 -6.19 -8.78 -11.47
N GLU A 101 -5.04 -9.18 -12.05
CA GLU A 101 -3.90 -8.28 -12.28
C GLU A 101 -4.01 -7.45 -13.58
N ASN A 102 -5.09 -7.59 -14.33
CA ASN A 102 -5.34 -6.83 -15.56
C ASN A 102 -6.40 -5.74 -15.36
N GLY A 103 -6.02 -4.67 -14.69
CA GLY A 103 -6.87 -3.49 -14.50
C GLY A 103 -7.86 -3.57 -13.33
N ALA A 104 -7.96 -4.67 -12.60
CA ALA A 104 -8.78 -4.73 -11.39
C ALA A 104 -8.17 -3.93 -10.24
N VAL A 105 -8.96 -3.62 -9.22
CA VAL A 105 -8.45 -3.23 -7.90
C VAL A 105 -7.84 -4.47 -7.28
N TYR A 106 -6.52 -4.60 -7.37
CA TYR A 106 -5.80 -5.72 -6.78
C TYR A 106 -5.42 -5.37 -5.34
N CYS A 107 -6.20 -5.83 -4.37
CA CYS A 107 -6.14 -5.39 -2.98
C CYS A 107 -4.75 -5.53 -2.33
N HIS A 108 -3.96 -6.52 -2.75
CA HIS A 108 -2.58 -6.67 -2.32
C HIS A 108 -1.71 -5.48 -2.79
N ALA A 109 -1.88 -5.05 -4.05
CA ALA A 109 -1.18 -3.88 -4.60
C ALA A 109 -1.66 -2.58 -3.96
N THR A 110 -2.96 -2.47 -3.67
CA THR A 110 -3.50 -1.36 -2.87
C THR A 110 -2.84 -1.31 -1.49
N GLY A 111 -2.58 -2.46 -0.86
CA GLY A 111 -1.81 -2.52 0.40
C GLY A 111 -0.40 -1.92 0.29
N PHE A 112 0.28 -2.05 -0.86
CA PHE A 112 1.56 -1.38 -1.07
C PHE A 112 1.41 0.15 -1.16
N LYS A 113 0.37 0.63 -1.86
CA LYS A 113 0.05 2.06 -1.93
C LYS A 113 -0.27 2.63 -0.55
N ILE A 114 -1.13 1.98 0.22
CA ILE A 114 -1.46 2.36 1.60
C ILE A 114 -0.19 2.48 2.45
N ASN A 115 0.73 1.52 2.35
CA ASN A 115 1.97 1.56 3.10
C ASN A 115 2.89 2.72 2.63
N ALA A 116 2.90 3.04 1.34
CA ALA A 116 3.61 4.20 0.81
C ALA A 116 3.00 5.52 1.32
N ASP A 117 1.67 5.65 1.36
CA ASP A 117 0.98 6.80 1.92
C ASP A 117 1.31 7.02 3.39
N THR A 118 1.27 5.96 4.20
CA THR A 118 1.65 6.08 5.63
C THR A 118 3.10 6.48 5.81
N MET A 119 4.02 6.00 4.97
CA MET A 119 5.43 6.42 5.00
C MET A 119 5.60 7.91 4.73
N LEU A 120 4.72 8.49 3.90
CA LEU A 120 4.68 9.91 3.55
C LEU A 120 3.89 10.76 4.56
N GLY A 121 3.30 10.17 5.60
CA GLY A 121 2.46 10.86 6.58
C GLY A 121 1.03 11.13 6.12
N ARG A 122 0.56 10.45 5.07
CA ARG A 122 -0.78 10.56 4.47
C ARG A 122 -1.76 9.56 5.12
N GLY A 123 -1.98 9.73 6.42
CA GLY A 123 -2.80 8.79 7.20
C GLY A 123 -4.28 8.79 6.81
N ASN A 124 -4.82 9.93 6.38
CA ASN A 124 -6.21 10.05 5.95
C ASN A 124 -6.47 9.25 4.68
N GLU A 125 -5.63 9.43 3.66
CA GLU A 125 -5.72 8.72 2.39
C GLU A 125 -5.49 7.21 2.59
N ALA A 126 -4.54 6.86 3.43
CA ALA A 126 -4.29 5.47 3.80
C ALA A 126 -5.52 4.81 4.44
N LEU A 127 -6.19 5.49 5.36
CA LEU A 127 -7.41 4.98 6.00
C LEU A 127 -8.58 4.89 5.03
N GLU A 128 -8.72 5.86 4.12
CA GLU A 128 -9.74 5.83 3.06
C GLU A 128 -9.57 4.60 2.18
N ASP A 129 -8.35 4.34 1.69
CA ASP A 129 -8.07 3.16 0.87
C ASP A 129 -8.28 1.84 1.61
N ILE A 130 -7.93 1.79 2.90
CA ILE A 130 -8.26 0.63 3.75
C ILE A 130 -9.77 0.37 3.71
N ARG A 131 -10.59 1.40 3.92
CA ARG A 131 -12.06 1.29 3.93
C ARG A 131 -12.62 0.83 2.60
N LYS A 132 -12.04 1.27 1.48
CA LYS A 132 -12.48 0.86 0.13
C LYS A 132 -12.28 -0.64 -0.11
N ILE A 133 -11.17 -1.21 0.34
CA ILE A 133 -10.84 -2.63 0.09
C ILE A 133 -11.36 -3.60 1.15
N LEU A 134 -11.97 -3.13 2.23
CA LEU A 134 -12.62 -4.01 3.21
C LEU A 134 -13.86 -4.69 2.62
N PRO A 135 -14.17 -5.94 3.03
CA PRO A 135 -15.33 -6.69 2.50
C PRO A 135 -16.68 -6.04 2.80
N ASP A 136 -16.75 -5.21 3.82
CA ASP A 136 -17.93 -4.46 4.25
C ASP A 136 -17.90 -2.98 3.85
N SER A 137 -17.06 -2.64 2.85
CA SER A 137 -17.00 -1.29 2.30
C SER A 137 -18.38 -0.74 1.97
N ALA A 138 -18.66 0.52 2.34
CA ALA A 138 -19.93 1.18 2.07
C ALA A 138 -20.26 1.25 0.57
N ALA A 139 -19.24 1.48 -0.28
CA ALA A 139 -19.39 1.53 -1.73
C ALA A 139 -19.62 0.14 -2.36
N ASN A 140 -19.06 -0.91 -1.74
CA ASN A 140 -19.08 -2.27 -2.29
C ASN A 140 -19.27 -3.34 -1.19
N PRO A 141 -20.40 -3.37 -0.50
CA PRO A 141 -20.62 -4.30 0.61
C PRO A 141 -20.63 -5.75 0.14
N ALA A 142 -20.38 -6.67 1.07
CA ALA A 142 -20.26 -8.11 0.82
C ALA A 142 -21.45 -8.70 0.04
N GLY A 143 -22.67 -8.22 0.31
CA GLY A 143 -23.87 -8.64 -0.44
C GLY A 143 -23.84 -8.26 -1.92
N LYS A 144 -23.20 -7.15 -2.28
CA LYS A 144 -23.00 -6.72 -3.68
C LYS A 144 -21.79 -7.39 -4.31
N SER A 145 -20.67 -7.40 -3.62
CA SER A 145 -19.41 -7.92 -4.14
C SER A 145 -19.33 -9.44 -4.17
N GLY A 146 -20.05 -10.12 -3.29
CA GLY A 146 -19.90 -11.56 -3.05
C GLY A 146 -18.63 -11.89 -2.24
N ALA A 147 -17.97 -10.89 -1.64
CA ALA A 147 -16.89 -11.13 -0.70
C ALA A 147 -17.41 -11.79 0.58
N LEU A 148 -16.55 -12.56 1.23
CA LEU A 148 -16.86 -13.04 2.58
C LEU A 148 -16.68 -11.89 3.58
N PRO A 149 -17.65 -11.60 4.47
CA PRO A 149 -17.60 -10.42 5.32
C PRO A 149 -16.46 -10.43 6.36
N TYR A 150 -15.82 -11.56 6.55
CA TYR A 150 -14.72 -11.77 7.51
C TYR A 150 -13.38 -12.15 6.85
N ALA A 151 -13.30 -12.09 5.52
CA ALA A 151 -12.08 -12.43 4.79
C ALA A 151 -11.80 -11.42 3.67
N LEU A 152 -10.60 -10.88 3.66
CA LEU A 152 -10.15 -10.02 2.57
C LEU A 152 -10.09 -10.80 1.26
N THR A 153 -10.41 -10.13 0.18
CA THR A 153 -10.33 -10.67 -1.18
C THR A 153 -9.01 -10.28 -1.86
N SER A 154 -8.69 -11.01 -2.92
CA SER A 154 -7.53 -10.72 -3.76
C SER A 154 -7.77 -9.48 -4.64
N SER A 155 -8.99 -9.31 -5.15
CA SER A 155 -9.31 -8.20 -6.06
C SER A 155 -10.81 -7.88 -6.05
N TYR A 156 -11.13 -6.67 -6.50
CA TYR A 156 -12.47 -6.28 -6.95
C TYR A 156 -12.42 -5.97 -8.45
N CYS A 157 -13.34 -6.55 -9.22
CA CYS A 157 -13.38 -6.37 -10.66
C CYS A 157 -13.78 -4.94 -11.04
N THR A 158 -13.10 -4.36 -12.02
CA THR A 158 -13.46 -3.08 -12.65
C THR A 158 -14.11 -3.29 -14.02
N ASN A 159 -14.16 -4.53 -14.51
CA ASN A 159 -14.87 -4.88 -15.73
C ASN A 159 -16.37 -4.53 -15.60
N PRO A 160 -16.98 -3.81 -16.55
CA PRO A 160 -18.37 -3.36 -16.45
C PRO A 160 -19.38 -4.48 -16.21
N ASP A 161 -19.19 -5.65 -16.82
CA ASP A 161 -20.13 -6.78 -16.72
C ASP A 161 -20.15 -7.41 -15.31
N VAL A 162 -19.07 -7.27 -14.58
CA VAL A 162 -18.89 -7.84 -13.24
C VAL A 162 -18.33 -6.83 -12.24
N TYR A 163 -18.65 -5.56 -12.41
CA TYR A 163 -18.11 -4.46 -11.62
C TYR A 163 -18.36 -4.65 -10.12
N GLY A 164 -17.28 -4.53 -9.34
CA GLY A 164 -17.28 -4.69 -7.89
C GLY A 164 -17.29 -6.14 -7.42
N LYS A 165 -17.35 -7.15 -8.30
CA LYS A 165 -17.30 -8.55 -7.86
C LYS A 165 -15.93 -8.90 -7.29
N ALA A 166 -15.96 -9.59 -6.14
CA ALA A 166 -14.76 -10.04 -5.44
C ALA A 166 -14.13 -11.25 -6.11
N GLY A 167 -12.81 -11.21 -6.25
CA GLY A 167 -12.01 -12.32 -6.81
C GLY A 167 -11.15 -12.99 -5.75
N ARG A 168 -11.26 -14.32 -5.61
CA ARG A 168 -10.39 -15.17 -4.79
C ARG A 168 -10.30 -14.72 -3.32
N PRO A 169 -11.38 -14.76 -2.53
CA PRO A 169 -11.31 -14.58 -1.09
C PRO A 169 -10.40 -15.66 -0.48
N TRP A 170 -9.72 -15.33 0.64
CA TRP A 170 -8.75 -16.17 1.33
C TRP A 170 -7.39 -16.35 0.64
N LEU A 171 -7.36 -16.47 -0.67
CA LEU A 171 -6.14 -16.70 -1.44
C LEU A 171 -5.47 -15.38 -1.80
N THR A 172 -4.97 -14.66 -0.78
CA THR A 172 -4.41 -13.31 -0.96
C THR A 172 -3.38 -12.96 0.11
N GLY A 173 -2.38 -12.17 -0.29
CA GLY A 173 -1.46 -11.50 0.64
C GLY A 173 -2.02 -10.22 1.25
N THR A 174 -3.23 -9.79 0.88
CA THR A 174 -3.86 -8.55 1.34
C THR A 174 -3.94 -8.48 2.86
N GLN A 175 -4.32 -9.60 3.52
CA GLN A 175 -4.46 -9.67 4.97
C GLN A 175 -3.19 -9.27 5.71
N SER A 176 -2.07 -9.86 5.33
CA SER A 176 -0.77 -9.59 5.97
C SER A 176 -0.31 -8.15 5.73
N TRP A 177 -0.52 -7.65 4.51
CA TRP A 177 -0.16 -6.28 4.17
C TRP A 177 -1.05 -5.26 4.88
N LEU A 178 -2.35 -5.52 4.99
CA LEU A 178 -3.25 -4.62 5.69
C LEU A 178 -2.94 -4.54 7.19
N MET A 179 -2.65 -5.68 7.82
CA MET A 179 -2.16 -5.71 9.21
C MET A 179 -0.90 -4.84 9.37
N ARG A 180 0.02 -4.94 8.43
CA ARG A 180 1.23 -4.13 8.42
C ARG A 180 0.94 -2.65 8.21
N CYS A 181 0.04 -2.30 7.28
CA CYS A 181 -0.37 -0.92 7.04
C CYS A 181 -0.97 -0.27 8.29
N VAL A 182 -1.77 -1.02 9.05
CA VAL A 182 -2.34 -0.52 10.30
C VAL A 182 -1.27 -0.41 11.39
N THR A 183 -0.53 -1.49 11.66
CA THR A 183 0.39 -1.52 12.81
C THR A 183 1.65 -0.70 12.56
N GLU A 184 2.35 -0.92 11.45
CA GLU A 184 3.60 -0.22 11.12
C GLU A 184 3.37 1.15 10.48
N GLY A 185 2.24 1.31 9.77
CA GLY A 185 1.87 2.53 9.07
C GLY A 185 1.07 3.50 9.93
N LEU A 186 -0.25 3.28 10.07
CA LEU A 186 -1.13 4.22 10.77
C LEU A 186 -0.74 4.40 12.24
N LEU A 187 -0.55 3.30 12.98
CA LEU A 187 -0.10 3.34 14.36
C LEU A 187 1.39 3.62 14.48
N GLY A 188 2.15 3.44 13.41
CA GLY A 188 3.58 3.73 13.34
C GLY A 188 4.44 2.90 14.28
N ILE A 189 4.01 1.69 14.66
CA ILE A 189 4.75 0.81 15.57
C ILE A 189 5.54 -0.20 14.72
N LYS A 190 6.73 0.19 14.31
CA LYS A 190 7.57 -0.63 13.43
C LYS A 190 8.61 -1.39 14.25
N LYS A 191 8.62 -2.70 14.10
CA LYS A 191 9.65 -3.54 14.69
C LYS A 191 10.99 -3.30 13.99
N ALA A 192 12.00 -2.96 14.78
CA ALA A 192 13.39 -2.75 14.33
C ALA A 192 14.34 -3.68 15.07
N TYR A 193 15.62 -3.63 14.71
CA TYR A 193 16.65 -4.36 15.43
C TYR A 193 16.80 -3.78 16.85
N GLY A 194 16.58 -4.62 17.86
CA GLY A 194 16.71 -4.25 19.27
C GLY A 194 15.53 -3.46 19.88
N GLY A 195 14.47 -3.12 19.11
CA GLY A 195 13.37 -2.32 19.65
C GLY A 195 12.22 -2.08 18.68
N PHE A 196 11.45 -1.05 19.00
CA PHE A 196 10.41 -0.48 18.14
C PHE A 196 10.78 0.94 17.73
N GLU A 197 10.66 1.24 16.43
CA GLU A 197 10.62 2.61 15.92
C GLU A 197 9.18 3.11 15.92
N LEU A 198 8.95 4.32 16.45
CA LEU A 198 7.63 4.94 16.54
C LEU A 198 7.53 6.11 15.59
N LYS A 199 6.70 5.98 14.56
CA LYS A 199 6.41 7.03 13.57
C LYS A 199 4.96 6.92 13.09
N PRO A 200 3.97 7.37 13.87
CA PRO A 200 2.57 7.30 13.47
C PRO A 200 2.27 8.16 12.23
N SER A 201 1.41 7.62 11.34
CA SER A 201 0.71 8.38 10.31
C SER A 201 -0.78 8.40 10.68
N PHE A 202 -1.08 9.09 11.78
CA PHE A 202 -2.35 9.00 12.48
C PHE A 202 -3.43 9.78 11.74
N PRO A 203 -4.55 9.15 11.30
CA PRO A 203 -5.61 9.83 10.58
C PRO A 203 -6.25 10.93 11.43
N ASP A 204 -6.75 11.99 10.79
CA ASP A 204 -7.30 13.16 11.52
C ASP A 204 -8.55 12.84 12.34
N GLU A 205 -9.32 11.85 11.94
CA GLU A 205 -10.51 11.39 12.67
C GLU A 205 -10.22 10.57 13.93
N TRP A 206 -8.94 10.19 14.17
CA TRP A 206 -8.55 9.42 15.35
C TRP A 206 -7.90 10.32 16.40
N ASP A 207 -8.51 10.42 17.57
CA ASP A 207 -7.93 11.12 18.73
C ASP A 207 -7.05 10.22 19.59
N TYR A 208 -7.35 8.92 19.57
CA TYR A 208 -6.69 7.92 20.39
C TYR A 208 -6.69 6.54 19.74
N ALA A 209 -5.60 5.82 19.92
CA ALA A 209 -5.52 4.39 19.64
C ALA A 209 -4.69 3.67 20.69
N GLU A 210 -5.01 2.40 20.93
CA GLU A 210 -4.23 1.51 21.78
C GLU A 210 -3.89 0.23 21.01
N CYS A 211 -2.62 -0.20 21.14
CA CYS A 211 -2.15 -1.46 20.58
C CYS A 211 -1.35 -2.22 21.62
N LYS A 212 -1.59 -3.53 21.73
CA LYS A 212 -0.86 -4.43 22.61
C LYS A 212 -0.07 -5.43 21.78
N ILE A 213 1.22 -5.51 22.04
CA ILE A 213 2.12 -6.45 21.38
C ILE A 213 2.83 -7.28 22.41
N LYS A 214 2.68 -8.61 22.33
CA LYS A 214 3.40 -9.54 23.19
C LYS A 214 4.65 -10.06 22.47
N ARG A 215 5.82 -9.92 23.10
CA ARG A 215 7.10 -10.39 22.57
C ARG A 215 7.94 -11.04 23.70
N LYS A 216 8.36 -12.28 23.51
CA LYS A 216 9.20 -13.02 24.47
C LYS A 216 8.70 -12.90 25.93
N GLY A 217 7.40 -13.06 26.14
CA GLY A 217 6.77 -12.96 27.46
C GLY A 217 6.44 -11.54 27.92
N THR A 218 7.10 -10.50 27.41
CA THR A 218 6.82 -9.11 27.76
C THR A 218 5.65 -8.57 26.92
N GLU A 219 4.71 -7.90 27.59
CA GLU A 219 3.62 -7.17 26.96
C GLU A 219 4.00 -5.68 26.82
N TYR A 220 3.91 -5.17 25.61
CA TYR A 220 4.10 -3.75 25.29
C TYR A 220 2.73 -3.15 24.99
N ILE A 221 2.36 -2.10 25.70
CA ILE A 221 1.10 -1.37 25.51
C ILE A 221 1.42 0.01 24.92
N PHE A 222 1.05 0.22 23.67
CA PHE A 222 1.22 1.48 22.96
C PHE A 222 -0.08 2.28 23.04
N LYS A 223 0.01 3.50 23.56
CA LYS A 223 -1.10 4.46 23.65
C LYS A 223 -0.74 5.68 22.83
N ILE A 224 -1.42 5.88 21.71
CA ILE A 224 -1.17 6.96 20.76
C ILE A 224 -2.29 7.98 20.89
N ARG A 225 -1.92 9.25 21.08
CA ARG A 225 -2.88 10.34 21.25
C ARG A 225 -2.52 11.50 20.34
N ARG A 226 -3.53 12.13 19.75
CA ARG A 226 -3.37 13.39 19.03
C ARG A 226 -3.29 14.52 20.04
N THR A 227 -2.12 15.16 20.17
CA THR A 227 -1.88 16.21 21.15
C THR A 227 -1.34 17.51 20.54
N GLY A 228 -1.16 17.56 19.21
CA GLY A 228 -0.50 18.66 18.53
C GLY A 228 1.01 18.79 18.81
N ARG A 229 1.57 17.87 19.61
CA ARG A 229 3.00 17.79 19.92
C ARG A 229 3.52 16.39 19.68
N SER A 230 4.71 16.28 19.11
CA SER A 230 5.40 14.99 18.97
C SER A 230 6.22 14.72 20.24
N ALA A 231 5.81 13.77 21.05
CA ALA A 231 6.52 13.33 22.24
C ALA A 231 6.31 11.84 22.46
N VAL A 232 7.31 11.15 23.00
CA VAL A 232 7.23 9.75 23.39
C VAL A 232 7.61 9.64 24.86
N THR A 233 6.84 8.84 25.61
CA THR A 233 7.17 8.44 26.98
C THR A 233 7.13 6.93 27.11
N VAL A 234 8.04 6.38 27.90
CA VAL A 234 8.06 4.96 28.29
C VAL A 234 7.92 4.87 29.81
N ASN A 235 6.87 4.25 30.29
CA ASN A 235 6.55 4.16 31.72
C ASN A 235 6.57 5.54 32.45
N GLY A 236 6.09 6.58 31.74
CA GLY A 236 6.02 7.94 32.26
C GLY A 236 7.31 8.77 32.08
N ALA A 237 8.42 8.18 31.71
CA ALA A 237 9.68 8.90 31.45
C ALA A 237 9.79 9.30 29.96
N ALA A 238 10.32 10.50 29.69
CA ALA A 238 10.56 10.96 28.32
C ALA A 238 11.52 10.01 27.58
N SER A 239 11.21 9.73 26.31
CA SER A 239 11.98 8.85 25.44
C SER A 239 12.06 9.42 24.02
N GLY A 240 12.99 8.89 23.21
CA GLY A 240 13.01 9.12 21.77
C GLY A 240 12.01 8.25 21.01
N SER A 241 11.98 8.40 19.70
CA SER A 241 11.13 7.58 18.81
C SER A 241 11.55 6.12 18.72
N PHE A 242 12.72 5.74 19.18
CA PHE A 242 13.15 4.35 19.32
C PHE A 242 12.98 3.88 20.77
N VAL A 243 12.21 2.83 20.95
CA VAL A 243 11.94 2.18 22.24
C VAL A 243 12.62 0.83 22.24
N PRO A 244 13.72 0.63 23.02
CA PRO A 244 14.42 -0.64 23.07
C PRO A 244 13.53 -1.74 23.66
N PHE A 245 13.76 -2.99 23.25
CA PHE A 245 13.13 -4.11 23.92
C PHE A 245 13.62 -4.17 25.37
N SER A 246 12.69 -4.35 26.30
CA SER A 246 13.08 -4.74 27.65
C SER A 246 13.62 -6.17 27.56
N ASP A 247 14.89 -6.36 27.87
CA ASP A 247 15.44 -7.69 28.07
C ASP A 247 14.87 -8.23 29.39
N SER A 248 13.81 -9.00 29.28
CA SER A 248 13.39 -9.90 30.35
C SER A 248 14.34 -11.10 30.40
N THR A 249 15.62 -10.84 30.62
CA THR A 249 16.62 -11.86 30.95
C THR A 249 16.77 -11.93 32.47
N GLU A 250 15.67 -12.06 33.17
CA GLU A 250 15.62 -12.74 34.45
C GLU A 250 14.59 -13.85 34.32
N MET A 251 15.01 -14.93 33.66
CA MET A 251 14.40 -16.22 33.91
C MET A 251 15.04 -16.76 35.18
N ASN A 252 14.33 -16.64 36.29
CA ASN A 252 14.51 -17.54 37.42
C ASN A 252 13.99 -18.92 37.05
#